data_1b9dacd074c64532b0521bae7c9ff462
#
_entry.id   1b9dacd074c64532b0521bae7c9ff462
#
_cell.length_a   1.000
_cell.length_b   1.000
_cell.length_c   1.000
_cell.angle_alpha   90.00
_cell.angle_beta   90.00
_cell.angle_gamma   90.00
#
_symmetry.space_group_name_H-M   'P 1'
#
loop_
_entity.id
_entity.type
_entity.pdbx_description
1 polymer ?
#
loop_
_entity_poly.entity_id
_entity_poly.type
_entity_poly.pdbx_seq_one_letter_code
_entity_poly.pdbx_strand_id
1 'polypeptide(L)' 'MKSVFITGASSGIGKELSLAYAKLGWCVGISARRLQLLEEVAEKAKDLSGQIFTYQLDVQD' A
#
# COMPACT_ATOMS: atom_id res chain seq x y z
N MET A 1 14.06 9.55 -6.15
CA MET A 1 13.24 8.45 -5.60
C MET A 1 11.92 8.39 -6.34
N LYS A 2 11.57 7.24 -6.83
CA LYS A 2 10.31 7.07 -7.54
C LYS A 2 9.18 6.78 -6.58
N SER A 3 8.01 7.23 -6.93
CA SER A 3 6.83 7.04 -6.08
C SER A 3 5.63 6.64 -6.93
N VAL A 4 4.72 5.92 -6.30
CA VAL A 4 3.49 5.48 -6.94
C VAL A 4 2.37 5.52 -5.91
N PHE A 5 1.17 5.80 -6.35
CA PHE A 5 0.01 5.82 -5.48
C PHE A 5 -1.04 4.85 -6.01
N ILE A 6 -1.45 3.91 -5.16
CA ILE A 6 -2.40 2.87 -5.52
C ILE A 6 -3.69 3.09 -4.75
N THR A 7 -4.78 3.31 -5.47
CA THR A 7 -6.08 3.54 -4.86
C THR A 7 -6.97 2.31 -4.97
N GLY A 8 -7.88 2.17 -4.02
CA GLY A 8 -8.85 1.09 -4.06
C GLY A 8 -8.25 -0.29 -3.91
N ALA A 9 -7.17 -0.38 -3.18
CA ALA A 9 -6.48 -1.66 -2.99
C ALA A 9 -7.25 -2.53 -2.00
N SER A 10 -8.43 -2.94 -2.39
CA SER A 10 -9.25 -3.80 -1.54
C SER A 10 -9.07 -5.28 -1.85
N SER A 11 -8.24 -5.58 -2.84
CA SER A 11 -8.01 -6.95 -3.29
C SER A 11 -6.54 -7.31 -3.22
N GLY A 12 -6.26 -8.59 -3.43
CA GLY A 12 -4.89 -9.06 -3.44
C GLY A 12 -4.03 -8.43 -4.52
N ILE A 13 -4.66 -7.96 -5.60
CA ILE A 13 -3.91 -7.33 -6.69
C ILE A 13 -3.25 -6.04 -6.22
N GLY A 14 -4.00 -5.18 -5.54
CA GLY A 14 -3.43 -3.94 -5.03
C GLY A 14 -2.33 -4.18 -4.01
N LYS A 15 -2.54 -5.18 -3.16
CA LYS A 15 -1.56 -5.56 -2.16
C LYS A 15 -0.26 -6.04 -2.82
N GLU A 16 -0.37 -6.90 -3.83
CA GLU A 16 0.79 -7.42 -4.52
C GLU A 16 1.54 -6.33 -5.27
N LEU A 17 0.83 -5.41 -5.91
CA LEU A 17 1.46 -4.29 -6.59
C LEU A 17 2.22 -3.40 -5.61
N SER A 18 1.61 -3.12 -4.47
CA SER A 18 2.26 -2.28 -3.46
C SER A 18 3.57 -2.90 -2.99
N LEU A 19 3.54 -4.19 -2.72
CA LEU A 19 4.73 -4.89 -2.24
C LEU A 19 5.80 -4.98 -3.33
N ALA A 20 5.38 -5.15 -4.58
CA ALA A 20 6.33 -5.23 -5.69
C ALA A 20 7.09 -3.92 -5.85
N TYR A 21 6.37 -2.78 -5.80
CA TYR A 21 7.02 -1.48 -5.92
C TYR A 21 7.90 -1.18 -4.71
N ALA A 22 7.45 -1.55 -3.52
CA ALA A 22 8.25 -1.34 -2.32
C ALA A 22 9.52 -2.17 -2.37
N LYS A 23 9.45 -3.35 -2.94
CA LYS A 23 10.62 -4.21 -3.11
C LYS A 23 11.64 -3.57 -4.03
N LEU A 24 11.18 -2.78 -4.99
CA LEU A 24 12.06 -2.05 -5.91
C LEU A 24 12.64 -0.78 -5.29
N GLY A 25 12.29 -0.47 -4.06
CA GLY A 25 12.79 0.71 -3.39
C GLY A 25 11.95 1.96 -3.61
N TRP A 26 10.74 1.81 -4.15
CA TRP A 26 9.88 2.95 -4.42
C TRP A 26 9.15 3.41 -3.17
N CYS A 27 8.74 4.67 -3.19
CA CYS A 27 7.81 5.18 -2.20
C CYS A 27 6.40 4.84 -2.67
N VAL A 28 5.65 4.10 -1.87
CA VAL A 28 4.33 3.63 -2.26
C VAL A 28 3.28 4.21 -1.34
N GLY A 29 2.32 4.94 -1.92
CA GLY A 29 1.14 5.35 -1.19
C GLY A 29 0.02 4.38 -1.54
N ILE A 30 -0.70 3.92 -0.53
CA ILE A 30 -1.80 2.99 -0.76
C ILE A 30 -3.02 3.43 0.05
N SER A 31 -4.16 3.46 -0.60
CA SER A 31 -5.40 3.79 0.07
C SER A 31 -6.38 2.64 -0.05
N ALA A 32 -7.14 2.40 1.00
CA ALA A 32 -8.14 1.35 1.01
C ALA A 32 -9.17 1.67 2.07
N ARG A 33 -10.33 1.04 1.96
CA ARG A 33 -11.40 1.23 2.93
C ARG A 33 -11.14 0.44 4.21
N ARG A 34 -10.47 -0.70 4.09
CA ARG A 34 -10.22 -1.58 5.23
C ARG A 34 -8.86 -1.28 5.83
N LEU A 35 -8.88 -0.84 7.07
CA LEU A 35 -7.65 -0.58 7.80
C LEU A 35 -6.80 -1.84 7.93
N GLN A 36 -7.45 -2.98 8.12
CA GLN A 36 -6.74 -4.23 8.28
C GLN A 36 -5.87 -4.56 7.08
N LEU A 37 -6.39 -4.30 5.87
CA LEU A 37 -5.60 -4.54 4.66
C LEU A 37 -4.37 -3.65 4.62
N LEU A 38 -4.54 -2.38 5.00
CA LEU A 38 -3.42 -1.44 5.03
C LEU A 38 -2.37 -1.87 6.04
N GLU A 39 -2.80 -2.35 7.18
CA GLU A 39 -1.87 -2.83 8.21
C GLU A 39 -1.10 -4.06 7.74
N GLU A 40 -1.77 -4.96 7.03
CA GLU A 40 -1.11 -6.14 6.50
C GLU A 40 -0.02 -5.76 5.49
N VAL A 41 -0.34 -4.83 4.59
CA VAL A 41 0.62 -4.38 3.59
C VAL A 41 1.82 -3.71 4.26
N ALA A 42 1.56 -2.83 5.22
CA ALA A 42 2.63 -2.13 5.92
C ALA A 42 3.53 -3.12 6.67
N GLU A 43 2.93 -4.12 7.29
CA GLU A 43 3.71 -5.11 8.04
C GLU A 43 4.59 -5.94 7.11
N LYS A 44 4.06 -6.35 5.98
CA LYS A 44 4.84 -7.14 5.03
C LYS A 44 5.92 -6.33 4.35
N ALA A 45 5.72 -5.02 4.24
CA ALA A 45 6.66 -4.16 3.54
C ALA A 45 7.76 -3.60 4.45
N LYS A 46 7.67 -3.80 5.74
CA LYS A 46 8.62 -3.15 6.65
C LYS A 46 10.05 -3.61 6.44
N ASP A 47 10.26 -4.80 5.91
CA ASP A 47 11.59 -5.33 5.65
C ASP A 47 12.05 -5.06 4.22
N LEU A 48 11.24 -4.38 3.43
CA LEU A 48 11.59 -4.05 2.06
C LEU A 48 12.32 -2.72 2.00
N SER A 49 13.04 -2.49 0.90
CA SER A 49 13.86 -1.29 0.78
C SER A 49 13.04 -0.02 0.55
N GLY A 50 11.83 -0.13 0.05
CA GLY A 50 10.96 1.02 -0.16
C GLY A 50 10.19 1.41 1.09
N GLN A 51 9.32 2.41 0.92
CA GLN A 51 8.48 2.89 2.01
C GLN A 51 7.02 2.81 1.61
N ILE A 52 6.17 2.50 2.57
CA ILE A 52 4.73 2.45 2.33
C ILE A 52 4.02 3.45 3.24
N PHE A 53 3.20 4.28 2.62
CA PHE A 53 2.33 5.22 3.32
C PHE A 53 0.90 4.77 3.12
N THR A 54 0.18 4.58 4.20
CA THR A 54 -1.19 4.07 4.14
C THR A 54 -2.19 5.17 4.44
N TYR A 55 -3.28 5.18 3.70
CA TYR A 55 -4.36 6.15 3.86
C TYR A 55 -5.67 5.41 3.89
N GLN A 56 -6.36 5.47 5.00
CA GLN A 56 -7.67 4.86 5.09
C GLN A 56 -8.71 5.79 4.47
N LEU A 57 -9.43 5.29 3.49
CA LEU A 57 -10.51 6.03 2.86
C LEU A 57 -11.82 5.67 3.54
N ASP A 58 -12.43 6.66 4.13
CA ASP A 58 -13.74 6.49 4.73
C ASP A 58 -14.75 7.13 3.80
N VAL A 59 -15.24 6.33 2.86
CA VAL A 59 -16.21 6.81 1.89
C VAL A 59 -17.59 6.55 2.45
N GLN A 60 -18.22 7.59 2.87
CA GLN A 60 -19.62 7.51 3.31
C GLN A 60 -20.51 7.99 2.18
N ASP A 61 -21.43 7.17 1.82
CA ASP A 61 -22.44 7.53 0.84
C ASP A 61 -23.63 8.16 1.53
#